data_889e659cfcc595b31929c26379746300
#
_entry.id   889e659cfcc595b31929c26379746300
#
_cell.length_a   1.000
_cell.length_b   1.000
_cell.length_c   1.000
_cell.angle_alpha   90.00
_cell.angle_beta   90.00
_cell.angle_gamma   90.00
#
_symmetry.space_group_name_H-M   'P 1'
#
loop_
_entity.id
_entity.type
_entity.pdbx_description
1 polymer ?
#
loop_
_entity_poly.entity_id
_entity_poly.type
_entity_poly.pdbx_seq_one_letter_code
_entity_poly.pdbx_strand_id
1 'polypeptide(L)'
;MGFLLRREEVLNVEQLQGMLDDSPVRAAQAILIAAKEGVVDAQALLGQILLEGRGIARDEALALRWFQIAAQGGHLMARNMAGRCREHGWGCAIDETAAAREYRLAADAGLDWGQYNYANLLATGRGVAENPQQALALYRQAAEQGHAKSMNLLGRYLEDAQVCPRDLEAAVEWYRRSAEAGDFRGQFSYAAVLADRGQVEAALAWLRKALAGGNLKFLRTAHKALAAASDPQVRALAEAYRQRAVSLS
;
A
#
# COMPACT_ATOMS: atom_id res chain seq x y z
N MET A 1 -41.57 -5.20 -0.28
CA MET A 1 -41.33 -6.65 -0.06
C MET A 1 -39.92 -6.79 0.52
N GLY A 2 -39.86 -7.12 1.82
CA GLY A 2 -38.58 -7.37 2.48
C GLY A 2 -38.01 -8.71 2.04
N PHE A 3 -36.85 -8.73 1.46
CA PHE A 3 -36.11 -9.96 1.25
C PHE A 3 -35.53 -10.42 2.59
N LEU A 4 -36.15 -11.44 3.20
CA LEU A 4 -35.57 -12.20 4.28
C LEU A 4 -34.49 -13.11 3.65
N LEU A 5 -33.24 -12.70 3.73
CA LEU A 5 -32.11 -13.59 3.49
C LEU A 5 -32.17 -14.68 4.59
N ARG A 6 -32.36 -15.92 4.20
CA ARG A 6 -32.26 -17.06 5.13
C ARG A 6 -30.82 -17.14 5.63
N ARG A 7 -30.62 -17.51 6.88
CA ARG A 7 -29.30 -17.64 7.54
C ARG A 7 -28.31 -18.55 6.80
N GLU A 8 -28.78 -19.34 5.84
CA GLU A 8 -28.01 -20.26 5.00
C GLU A 8 -27.43 -19.62 3.71
N GLU A 9 -27.79 -18.37 3.41
CA GLU A 9 -27.34 -17.61 2.22
C GLU A 9 -26.44 -16.42 2.59
N VAL A 10 -25.58 -16.57 3.61
CA VAL A 10 -24.55 -15.56 3.88
C VAL A 10 -23.54 -15.64 2.75
N LEU A 11 -23.66 -14.72 1.80
CA LEU A 11 -22.69 -14.54 0.73
C LEU A 11 -21.30 -14.41 1.34
N ASN A 12 -20.34 -15.16 0.83
CA ASN A 12 -18.96 -15.01 1.26
C ASN A 12 -18.41 -13.67 0.77
N VAL A 13 -17.27 -13.23 1.33
CA VAL A 13 -16.67 -11.93 1.02
C VAL A 13 -16.34 -11.78 -0.47
N GLU A 14 -15.91 -12.84 -1.15
CA GLU A 14 -15.60 -12.84 -2.58
C GLU A 14 -16.86 -12.58 -3.42
N GLN A 15 -17.98 -13.20 -3.05
CA GLN A 15 -19.28 -12.95 -3.70
C GLN A 15 -19.75 -11.52 -3.49
N LEU A 16 -19.61 -10.97 -2.27
CA LEU A 16 -19.94 -9.59 -1.95
C LEU A 16 -19.05 -8.60 -2.73
N GLN A 17 -17.76 -8.91 -2.88
CA GLN A 17 -16.83 -8.10 -3.68
C GLN A 17 -17.17 -8.16 -5.17
N GLY A 18 -17.48 -9.33 -5.73
CA GLY A 18 -17.92 -9.45 -7.12
C GLY A 18 -19.20 -8.66 -7.40
N MET A 19 -20.16 -8.67 -6.48
CA MET A 19 -21.38 -7.87 -6.60
C MET A 19 -21.14 -6.36 -6.63
N LEU A 20 -20.03 -5.88 -6.05
CA LEU A 20 -19.68 -4.45 -6.09
C LEU A 20 -19.37 -3.95 -7.49
N ASP A 21 -18.88 -4.82 -8.38
CA ASP A 21 -18.59 -4.46 -9.78
C ASP A 21 -19.87 -4.40 -10.61
N ASP A 22 -20.80 -5.32 -10.39
CA ASP A 22 -22.04 -5.43 -11.18
C ASP A 22 -23.14 -4.50 -10.68
N SER A 23 -23.32 -4.38 -9.38
CA SER A 23 -24.40 -3.62 -8.76
C SER A 23 -23.98 -3.03 -7.40
N PRO A 24 -23.18 -1.94 -7.37
CA PRO A 24 -22.59 -1.40 -6.15
C PRO A 24 -23.60 -1.08 -5.04
N VAL A 25 -24.78 -0.58 -5.39
CA VAL A 25 -25.83 -0.22 -4.41
C VAL A 25 -26.42 -1.46 -3.74
N ARG A 26 -26.71 -2.51 -4.52
CA ARG A 26 -27.22 -3.79 -3.95
C ARG A 26 -26.17 -4.48 -3.11
N ALA A 27 -24.92 -4.47 -3.57
CA ALA A 27 -23.81 -5.01 -2.81
C ALA A 27 -23.62 -4.28 -1.48
N ALA A 28 -23.65 -2.94 -1.47
CA ALA A 28 -23.54 -2.16 -0.25
C ALA A 28 -24.68 -2.46 0.76
N GLN A 29 -25.90 -2.69 0.28
CA GLN A 29 -27.02 -3.12 1.13
C GLN A 29 -26.78 -4.51 1.75
N ALA A 30 -26.32 -5.48 0.96
CA ALA A 30 -26.02 -6.83 1.43
C ALA A 30 -24.86 -6.81 2.45
N ILE A 31 -23.80 -6.06 2.17
CA ILE A 31 -22.65 -5.87 3.05
C ILE A 31 -23.10 -5.23 4.37
N LEU A 32 -23.94 -4.20 4.34
CA LEU A 32 -24.48 -3.55 5.54
C LEU A 32 -25.27 -4.52 6.40
N ILE A 33 -26.10 -5.38 5.81
CA ILE A 33 -26.86 -6.39 6.53
C ILE A 33 -25.90 -7.39 7.21
N ALA A 34 -24.96 -7.96 6.44
CA ALA A 34 -24.00 -8.92 6.98
C ALA A 34 -23.12 -8.31 8.09
N ALA A 35 -22.70 -7.06 7.94
CA ALA A 35 -21.92 -6.35 8.96
C ALA A 35 -22.71 -6.14 10.26
N LYS A 36 -24.02 -5.83 10.18
CA LYS A 36 -24.91 -5.71 11.34
C LYS A 36 -25.15 -7.04 12.04
N GLU A 37 -25.14 -8.15 11.30
CA GLU A 37 -25.21 -9.50 11.84
C GLU A 37 -23.90 -9.98 12.49
N GLY A 38 -22.87 -9.13 12.48
CA GLY A 38 -21.59 -9.41 13.15
C GLY A 38 -20.56 -10.14 12.29
N VAL A 39 -20.76 -10.27 10.97
CA VAL A 39 -19.77 -10.87 10.07
C VAL A 39 -18.57 -9.92 9.96
N VAL A 40 -17.45 -10.32 10.55
CA VAL A 40 -16.25 -9.47 10.73
C VAL A 40 -15.68 -8.98 9.40
N ASP A 41 -15.60 -9.86 8.39
CA ASP A 41 -15.13 -9.50 7.06
C ASP A 41 -16.06 -8.51 6.35
N ALA A 42 -17.38 -8.66 6.55
CA ALA A 42 -18.35 -7.70 6.02
C ALA A 42 -18.26 -6.34 6.73
N GLN A 43 -17.92 -6.30 8.02
CA GLN A 43 -17.65 -5.08 8.76
C GLN A 43 -16.43 -4.34 8.19
N ALA A 44 -15.34 -5.07 7.89
CA ALA A 44 -14.15 -4.51 7.26
C ALA A 44 -14.45 -3.98 5.85
N LEU A 45 -15.20 -4.75 5.06
CA LEU A 45 -15.62 -4.35 3.71
C LEU A 45 -16.56 -3.13 3.72
N LEU A 46 -17.48 -3.07 4.70
CA LEU A 46 -18.35 -1.89 4.89
C LEU A 46 -17.53 -0.64 5.18
N GLY A 47 -16.50 -0.75 6.04
CA GLY A 47 -15.56 0.34 6.27
C GLY A 47 -14.91 0.81 4.98
N GLN A 48 -14.48 -0.12 4.12
CA GLN A 48 -13.84 0.20 2.83
C GLN A 48 -14.78 0.91 1.87
N ILE A 49 -15.99 0.39 1.64
CA ILE A 49 -16.95 1.03 0.70
C ILE A 49 -17.47 2.38 1.20
N LEU A 50 -17.57 2.59 2.52
CA LEU A 50 -17.88 3.89 3.10
C LEU A 50 -16.74 4.90 2.90
N LEU A 51 -15.50 4.47 3.00
CA LEU A 51 -14.33 5.31 2.76
C LEU A 51 -14.22 5.73 1.28
N GLU A 52 -14.58 4.83 0.36
CA GLU A 52 -14.52 5.06 -1.08
C GLU A 52 -15.78 5.72 -1.67
N GLY A 53 -16.91 5.63 -0.98
CA GLY A 53 -18.21 6.05 -1.51
C GLY A 53 -18.74 5.08 -2.58
N ARG A 54 -18.43 3.79 -2.50
CA ARG A 54 -18.77 2.80 -3.51
C ARG A 54 -20.12 2.12 -3.21
N GLY A 55 -21.14 2.48 -3.97
CA GLY A 55 -22.51 2.00 -3.79
C GLY A 55 -23.25 2.56 -2.57
N ILE A 56 -22.60 3.38 -1.78
CA ILE A 56 -23.11 4.08 -0.60
C ILE A 56 -22.45 5.47 -0.53
N ALA A 57 -23.10 6.44 0.09
CA ALA A 57 -22.49 7.75 0.28
C ALA A 57 -21.20 7.63 1.12
N ARG A 58 -20.16 8.35 0.71
CA ARG A 58 -18.89 8.40 1.42
C ARG A 58 -19.08 8.97 2.83
N ASP A 59 -18.61 8.24 3.83
CA ASP A 59 -18.62 8.65 5.23
C ASP A 59 -17.37 8.11 5.92
N GLU A 60 -16.34 8.94 6.01
CA GLU A 60 -15.04 8.55 6.59
C GLU A 60 -15.13 8.27 8.10
N ALA A 61 -16.00 9.02 8.82
CA ALA A 61 -16.16 8.82 10.25
C ALA A 61 -16.84 7.48 10.55
N LEU A 62 -17.86 7.14 9.78
CA LEU A 62 -18.52 5.85 9.88
C LEU A 62 -17.60 4.71 9.40
N ALA A 63 -16.80 4.93 8.36
CA ALA A 63 -15.80 3.98 7.89
C ALA A 63 -14.79 3.62 9.01
N LEU A 64 -14.24 4.62 9.69
CA LEU A 64 -13.33 4.39 10.83
C LEU A 64 -14.00 3.57 11.93
N ARG A 65 -15.27 3.85 12.26
CA ARG A 65 -15.99 3.08 13.28
C ARG A 65 -16.12 1.60 12.88
N TRP A 66 -16.46 1.32 11.62
CA TRP A 66 -16.56 -0.06 11.14
C TRP A 66 -15.21 -0.77 11.10
N PHE A 67 -14.14 -0.09 10.72
CA PHE A 67 -12.78 -0.67 10.83
C PHE A 67 -12.42 -0.98 12.28
N GLN A 68 -12.79 -0.13 13.25
CA GLN A 68 -12.54 -0.38 14.67
C GLN A 68 -13.34 -1.61 15.18
N ILE A 69 -14.60 -1.75 14.78
CA ILE A 69 -15.44 -2.90 15.14
C ILE A 69 -14.83 -4.18 14.58
N ALA A 70 -14.48 -4.22 13.29
CA ALA A 70 -13.85 -5.36 12.66
C ALA A 70 -12.49 -5.69 13.30
N ALA A 71 -11.69 -4.67 13.65
CA ALA A 71 -10.40 -4.84 14.32
C ALA A 71 -10.55 -5.45 15.73
N GLN A 72 -11.61 -5.11 16.47
CA GLN A 72 -11.95 -5.74 17.75
C GLN A 72 -12.36 -7.20 17.55
N GLY A 73 -12.99 -7.52 16.43
CA GLY A 73 -13.30 -8.90 15.99
C GLY A 73 -12.08 -9.68 15.46
N GLY A 74 -10.86 -9.10 15.52
CA GLY A 74 -9.61 -9.76 15.10
C GLY A 74 -9.22 -9.54 13.63
N HIS A 75 -9.92 -8.72 12.85
CA HIS A 75 -9.61 -8.49 11.45
C HIS A 75 -8.39 -7.57 11.30
N LEU A 76 -7.23 -8.15 10.99
CA LEU A 76 -5.93 -7.44 10.97
C LEU A 76 -5.87 -6.32 9.94
N MET A 77 -6.42 -6.53 8.72
CA MET A 77 -6.45 -5.48 7.70
C MET A 77 -7.34 -4.30 8.13
N ALA A 78 -8.46 -4.55 8.80
CA ALA A 78 -9.30 -3.47 9.35
C ALA A 78 -8.57 -2.68 10.44
N ARG A 79 -7.77 -3.37 11.29
CA ARG A 79 -6.88 -2.71 12.24
C ARG A 79 -5.87 -1.80 11.54
N ASN A 80 -5.22 -2.29 10.51
CA ASN A 80 -4.32 -1.49 9.68
C ASN A 80 -5.04 -0.29 9.03
N MET A 81 -6.28 -0.47 8.55
CA MET A 81 -7.08 0.63 7.98
C MET A 81 -7.48 1.65 9.05
N ALA A 82 -7.81 1.24 10.27
CA ALA A 82 -8.04 2.17 11.39
C ALA A 82 -6.79 3.01 11.69
N GLY A 83 -5.60 2.40 11.64
CA GLY A 83 -4.33 3.12 11.71
C GLY A 83 -4.18 4.17 10.60
N ARG A 84 -4.48 3.80 9.36
CA ARG A 84 -4.43 4.74 8.22
C ARG A 84 -5.42 5.89 8.34
N CYS A 85 -6.64 5.63 8.83
CA CYS A 85 -7.60 6.70 9.09
C CYS A 85 -7.04 7.72 10.09
N ARG A 86 -6.38 7.27 11.15
CA ARG A 86 -5.75 8.14 12.16
C ARG A 86 -4.53 8.87 11.62
N GLU A 87 -3.70 8.22 10.81
CA GLU A 87 -2.50 8.83 10.20
C GLU A 87 -2.87 9.95 9.23
N HIS A 88 -3.95 9.77 8.47
CA HIS A 88 -4.33 10.71 7.40
C HIS A 88 -5.49 11.63 7.76
N GLY A 89 -6.10 11.47 8.92
CA GLY A 89 -7.24 12.28 9.34
C GLY A 89 -8.55 11.90 8.66
N TRP A 90 -8.69 10.66 8.16
CA TRP A 90 -9.94 10.21 7.53
C TRP A 90 -11.00 9.93 8.58
N GLY A 91 -11.96 10.83 8.67
CA GLY A 91 -13.08 10.75 9.63
C GLY A 91 -12.72 11.03 11.09
N CYS A 92 -11.51 11.52 11.37
CA CYS A 92 -11.03 11.92 12.69
C CYS A 92 -9.92 12.98 12.57
N ALA A 93 -9.52 13.58 13.68
CA ALA A 93 -8.27 14.34 13.71
C ALA A 93 -7.07 13.43 13.49
N ILE A 94 -6.00 13.96 12.87
CA ILE A 94 -4.72 13.25 12.71
C ILE A 94 -4.17 12.91 14.11
N ASP A 95 -3.84 11.62 14.30
CA ASP A 95 -3.23 11.10 15.52
C ASP A 95 -2.22 10.00 15.13
N GLU A 96 -0.98 10.42 14.88
CA GLU A 96 0.09 9.50 14.48
C GLU A 96 0.48 8.53 15.61
N THR A 97 0.31 8.91 16.88
CA THR A 97 0.56 8.01 18.02
C THR A 97 -0.47 6.89 18.07
N ALA A 98 -1.74 7.21 17.86
CA ALA A 98 -2.77 6.19 17.77
C ALA A 98 -2.62 5.32 16.50
N ALA A 99 -2.21 5.91 15.38
CA ALA A 99 -1.89 5.18 14.16
C ALA A 99 -0.76 4.17 14.39
N ALA A 100 0.33 4.60 15.04
CA ALA A 100 1.46 3.73 15.37
C ALA A 100 1.05 2.53 16.25
N ARG A 101 0.14 2.73 17.21
CA ARG A 101 -0.40 1.64 18.04
C ARG A 101 -1.17 0.62 17.21
N GLU A 102 -2.05 1.06 16.31
CA GLU A 102 -2.83 0.16 15.45
C GLU A 102 -1.93 -0.61 14.48
N TYR A 103 -0.96 0.07 13.87
CA TYR A 103 0.00 -0.57 12.97
C TYR A 103 0.88 -1.58 13.71
N ARG A 104 1.36 -1.26 14.92
CA ARG A 104 2.14 -2.18 15.73
C ARG A 104 1.35 -3.45 16.06
N LEU A 105 0.11 -3.32 16.50
CA LEU A 105 -0.74 -4.48 16.80
C LEU A 105 -0.99 -5.35 15.56
N ALA A 106 -1.15 -4.74 14.37
CA ALA A 106 -1.27 -5.48 13.12
C ALA A 106 0.06 -6.15 12.72
N ALA A 107 1.19 -5.47 12.91
CA ALA A 107 2.53 -5.98 12.64
C ALA A 107 2.90 -7.15 13.56
N ASP A 108 2.65 -7.02 14.86
CA ASP A 108 2.90 -8.06 15.86
C ASP A 108 2.07 -9.32 15.58
N ALA A 109 0.90 -9.18 14.98
CA ALA A 109 0.07 -10.27 14.51
C ALA A 109 0.46 -10.81 13.12
N GLY A 110 1.56 -10.34 12.54
CA GLY A 110 2.14 -10.85 11.30
C GLY A 110 1.63 -10.23 10.00
N LEU A 111 0.76 -9.20 10.05
CA LEU A 111 0.27 -8.56 8.83
C LEU A 111 1.39 -7.75 8.14
N ASP A 112 1.72 -8.08 6.91
CA ASP A 112 2.74 -7.43 6.09
C ASP A 112 2.49 -5.91 5.89
N TRP A 113 1.25 -5.49 5.62
CA TRP A 113 0.85 -4.09 5.57
C TRP A 113 1.01 -3.37 6.91
N GLY A 114 0.75 -4.05 8.03
CA GLY A 114 0.99 -3.53 9.38
C GLY A 114 2.48 -3.31 9.63
N GLN A 115 3.31 -4.30 9.29
CA GLN A 115 4.77 -4.24 9.38
C GLN A 115 5.33 -3.09 8.53
N TYR A 116 4.89 -2.97 7.27
CA TYR A 116 5.28 -1.87 6.38
C TYR A 116 4.90 -0.50 6.94
N ASN A 117 3.66 -0.30 7.37
CA ASN A 117 3.20 0.99 7.86
C ASN A 117 3.86 1.37 9.20
N TYR A 118 4.01 0.41 10.11
CA TYR A 118 4.71 0.65 11.36
C TYR A 118 6.19 0.97 11.15
N ALA A 119 6.85 0.26 10.23
CA ALA A 119 8.23 0.54 9.83
C ALA A 119 8.41 1.96 9.26
N ASN A 120 7.45 2.46 8.47
CA ASN A 120 7.49 3.83 7.96
C ASN A 120 7.46 4.87 9.10
N LEU A 121 6.65 4.64 10.14
CA LEU A 121 6.59 5.55 11.30
C LEU A 121 7.89 5.48 12.12
N LEU A 122 8.43 4.28 12.36
CA LEU A 122 9.71 4.08 13.04
C LEU A 122 10.88 4.71 12.29
N ALA A 123 10.89 4.62 10.97
CA ALA A 123 11.98 5.17 10.14
C ALA A 123 12.01 6.71 10.14
N THR A 124 10.94 7.38 10.57
CA THR A 124 10.78 8.83 10.49
C THR A 124 10.43 9.48 11.82
N GLY A 125 10.30 8.71 12.90
CA GLY A 125 9.94 9.20 14.22
C GLY A 125 8.53 9.80 14.32
N ARG A 126 7.59 9.40 13.44
CA ARG A 126 6.23 9.92 13.45
C ARG A 126 5.34 9.13 14.40
N GLY A 127 4.81 9.79 15.43
CA GLY A 127 3.94 9.17 16.45
C GLY A 127 4.62 8.10 17.32
N VAL A 128 5.89 7.83 17.11
CA VAL A 128 6.74 6.85 17.81
C VAL A 128 8.19 7.33 17.76
N ALA A 129 9.01 6.94 18.74
CA ALA A 129 10.44 7.24 18.70
C ALA A 129 11.09 6.62 17.45
N GLU A 130 11.96 7.40 16.80
CA GLU A 130 12.68 6.94 15.61
C GLU A 130 13.53 5.71 15.93
N ASN A 131 13.42 4.67 15.12
CA ASN A 131 14.20 3.43 15.24
C ASN A 131 14.42 2.79 13.88
N PRO A 132 15.43 3.21 13.11
CA PRO A 132 15.69 2.69 11.76
C PRO A 132 16.05 1.21 11.75
N GLN A 133 16.68 0.68 12.81
CA GLN A 133 17.03 -0.72 12.94
C GLN A 133 15.78 -1.59 13.02
N GLN A 134 14.81 -1.20 13.86
CA GLN A 134 13.54 -1.90 13.97
C GLN A 134 12.72 -1.75 12.68
N ALA A 135 12.77 -0.58 12.03
CA ALA A 135 12.12 -0.36 10.74
C ALA A 135 12.67 -1.33 9.67
N LEU A 136 14.00 -1.48 9.58
CA LEU A 136 14.64 -2.43 8.66
C LEU A 136 14.19 -3.87 8.94
N ALA A 137 14.12 -4.29 10.20
CA ALA A 137 13.68 -5.64 10.55
C ALA A 137 12.24 -5.90 10.09
N LEU A 138 11.34 -4.94 10.29
CA LEU A 138 9.94 -5.05 9.85
C LEU A 138 9.80 -5.00 8.33
N TYR A 139 10.57 -4.16 7.62
CA TYR A 139 10.59 -4.20 6.15
C TYR A 139 11.05 -5.54 5.63
N ARG A 140 12.04 -6.17 6.27
CA ARG A 140 12.52 -7.51 5.89
C ARG A 140 11.42 -8.56 6.08
N GLN A 141 10.76 -8.58 7.24
CA GLN A 141 9.66 -9.50 7.50
C GLN A 141 8.52 -9.34 6.47
N ALA A 142 8.11 -8.12 6.18
CA ALA A 142 7.08 -7.86 5.18
C ALA A 142 7.54 -8.24 3.75
N ALA A 143 8.81 -7.98 3.40
CA ALA A 143 9.38 -8.33 2.09
C ALA A 143 9.43 -9.85 1.89
N GLU A 144 9.80 -10.61 2.91
CA GLU A 144 9.82 -12.08 2.90
C GLU A 144 8.41 -12.67 2.70
N GLN A 145 7.37 -11.99 3.17
CA GLN A 145 5.97 -12.34 2.94
C GLN A 145 5.45 -11.93 1.55
N GLY A 146 6.25 -11.25 0.72
CA GLY A 146 5.84 -10.83 -0.63
C GLY A 146 5.40 -9.38 -0.75
N HIS A 147 5.50 -8.55 0.31
CA HIS A 147 5.07 -7.16 0.25
C HIS A 147 6.00 -6.31 -0.63
N ALA A 148 5.55 -6.01 -1.84
CA ALA A 148 6.36 -5.39 -2.91
C ALA A 148 7.03 -4.08 -2.51
N LYS A 149 6.33 -3.18 -1.79
CA LYS A 149 6.89 -1.90 -1.34
C LYS A 149 8.00 -2.09 -0.31
N SER A 150 7.85 -3.08 0.59
CA SER A 150 8.89 -3.43 1.57
C SER A 150 10.12 -4.01 0.92
N MET A 151 9.98 -4.80 -0.15
CA MET A 151 11.11 -5.31 -0.95
C MET A 151 11.95 -4.14 -1.51
N ASN A 152 11.30 -3.12 -2.10
CA ASN A 152 12.02 -1.95 -2.60
C ASN A 152 12.73 -1.18 -1.48
N LEU A 153 12.09 -0.99 -0.31
CA LEU A 153 12.71 -0.29 0.81
C LEU A 153 13.88 -1.11 1.39
N LEU A 154 13.72 -2.42 1.53
CA LEU A 154 14.81 -3.30 1.97
C LEU A 154 16.02 -3.21 1.03
N GLY A 155 15.80 -3.21 -0.29
CA GLY A 155 16.86 -3.00 -1.27
C GLY A 155 17.60 -1.68 -1.04
N ARG A 156 16.88 -0.59 -0.80
CA ARG A 156 17.47 0.71 -0.49
C ARG A 156 18.30 0.71 0.79
N TYR A 157 17.81 0.11 1.88
CA TYR A 157 18.59 0.00 3.12
C TYR A 157 19.89 -0.76 2.92
N LEU A 158 19.89 -1.82 2.10
CA LEU A 158 21.08 -2.60 1.75
C LEU A 158 22.06 -1.83 0.84
N GLU A 159 21.53 -0.94 -0.01
CA GLU A 159 22.35 -0.09 -0.89
C GLU A 159 22.96 1.10 -0.11
N ASP A 160 22.15 1.80 0.71
CA ASP A 160 22.54 3.04 1.39
C ASP A 160 23.52 2.82 2.56
N ALA A 161 23.61 1.62 3.12
CA ALA A 161 24.53 1.22 4.19
C ALA A 161 24.48 2.05 5.49
N GLN A 162 23.39 2.78 5.72
CA GLN A 162 23.27 3.64 6.91
C GLN A 162 22.89 2.88 8.19
N VAL A 163 22.17 1.78 8.03
CA VAL A 163 21.57 1.01 9.15
C VAL A 163 22.12 -0.40 9.23
N CYS A 164 22.57 -0.96 8.11
CA CYS A 164 23.13 -2.29 7.98
C CYS A 164 24.35 -2.28 7.04
N PRO A 165 25.21 -3.31 7.03
CA PRO A 165 26.28 -3.43 6.05
C PRO A 165 25.74 -3.37 4.62
N ARG A 166 26.50 -2.74 3.74
CA ARG A 166 26.18 -2.66 2.31
C ARG A 166 26.20 -4.02 1.66
N ASP A 167 25.13 -4.34 0.94
CA ASP A 167 25.02 -5.55 0.13
C ASP A 167 24.28 -5.24 -1.17
N LEU A 168 25.06 -4.88 -2.21
CA LEU A 168 24.51 -4.47 -3.51
C LEU A 168 23.89 -5.64 -4.27
N GLU A 169 24.40 -6.86 -4.09
CA GLU A 169 23.82 -8.02 -4.78
C GLU A 169 22.44 -8.35 -4.21
N ALA A 170 22.33 -8.39 -2.89
CA ALA A 170 21.03 -8.55 -2.23
C ALA A 170 20.09 -7.38 -2.54
N ALA A 171 20.59 -6.13 -2.58
CA ALA A 171 19.75 -4.96 -2.94
C ALA A 171 19.13 -5.11 -4.34
N VAL A 172 19.94 -5.51 -5.33
CA VAL A 172 19.47 -5.73 -6.70
C VAL A 172 18.42 -6.83 -6.78
N GLU A 173 18.62 -7.92 -6.05
CA GLU A 173 17.65 -9.02 -6.01
C GLU A 173 16.32 -8.58 -5.39
N TRP A 174 16.34 -7.76 -4.32
CA TRP A 174 15.13 -7.22 -3.73
C TRP A 174 14.44 -6.21 -4.64
N TYR A 175 15.18 -5.37 -5.39
CA TYR A 175 14.61 -4.49 -6.40
C TYR A 175 13.93 -5.28 -7.53
N ARG A 176 14.57 -6.36 -8.01
CA ARG A 176 14.01 -7.25 -9.03
C ARG A 176 12.69 -7.86 -8.56
N ARG A 177 12.67 -8.46 -7.36
CA ARG A 177 11.46 -9.05 -6.77
C ARG A 177 10.35 -8.03 -6.57
N SER A 178 10.68 -6.82 -6.10
CA SER A 178 9.72 -5.72 -5.99
C SER A 178 9.13 -5.31 -7.34
N ALA A 179 9.98 -5.22 -8.37
CA ALA A 179 9.57 -4.88 -9.73
C ALA A 179 8.63 -5.94 -10.33
N GLU A 180 8.97 -7.22 -10.16
CA GLU A 180 8.15 -8.36 -10.60
C GLU A 180 6.80 -8.43 -9.87
N ALA A 181 6.77 -8.07 -8.58
CA ALA A 181 5.55 -7.94 -7.78
C ALA A 181 4.73 -6.68 -8.10
N GLY A 182 5.15 -5.86 -9.08
CA GLY A 182 4.37 -4.75 -9.62
C GLY A 182 4.53 -3.40 -8.91
N ASP A 183 5.44 -3.27 -7.94
CA ASP A 183 5.69 -1.95 -7.33
C ASP A 183 6.45 -1.03 -8.29
N PHE A 184 5.84 0.10 -8.64
CA PHE A 184 6.43 1.05 -9.59
C PHE A 184 7.76 1.67 -9.09
N ARG A 185 7.97 1.76 -7.77
CA ARG A 185 9.25 2.22 -7.22
C ARG A 185 10.32 1.15 -7.37
N GLY A 186 9.96 -0.13 -7.11
CA GLY A 186 10.83 -1.26 -7.36
C GLY A 186 11.21 -1.39 -8.83
N GLN A 187 10.24 -1.22 -9.74
CA GLN A 187 10.48 -1.18 -11.19
C GLN A 187 11.49 -0.09 -11.57
N PHE A 188 11.36 1.09 -10.98
CA PHE A 188 12.27 2.20 -11.21
C PHE A 188 13.67 1.94 -10.63
N SER A 189 13.76 1.45 -9.39
CA SER A 189 15.04 1.12 -8.74
C SER A 189 15.78 0.02 -9.50
N TYR A 190 15.08 -1.04 -9.91
CA TYR A 190 15.66 -2.11 -10.70
C TYR A 190 16.13 -1.62 -12.08
N ALA A 191 15.34 -0.77 -12.73
CA ALA A 191 15.71 -0.15 -14.01
C ALA A 191 16.98 0.72 -13.89
N ALA A 192 17.14 1.46 -12.79
CA ALA A 192 18.35 2.26 -12.56
C ALA A 192 19.59 1.34 -12.51
N VAL A 193 19.54 0.25 -11.75
CA VAL A 193 20.64 -0.72 -11.70
C VAL A 193 20.94 -1.34 -13.07
N LEU A 194 19.91 -1.67 -13.85
CA LEU A 194 20.10 -2.21 -15.21
C LEU A 194 20.77 -1.20 -16.14
N ALA A 195 20.37 0.07 -16.06
CA ALA A 195 20.97 1.15 -16.84
C ALA A 195 22.45 1.33 -16.48
N ASP A 196 22.80 1.36 -15.20
CA ASP A 196 24.19 1.46 -14.72
C ASP A 196 25.06 0.28 -15.16
N ARG A 197 24.45 -0.90 -15.38
CA ARG A 197 25.11 -2.09 -15.94
C ARG A 197 25.14 -2.12 -17.46
N GLY A 198 24.70 -1.06 -18.15
CA GLY A 198 24.62 -0.97 -19.60
C GLY A 198 23.50 -1.79 -20.25
N GLN A 199 22.59 -2.34 -19.48
CA GLN A 199 21.44 -3.11 -19.96
C GLN A 199 20.25 -2.18 -20.29
N VAL A 200 20.47 -1.23 -21.19
CA VAL A 200 19.58 -0.09 -21.45
C VAL A 200 18.20 -0.54 -21.90
N GLU A 201 18.09 -1.48 -22.83
CA GLU A 201 16.78 -1.95 -23.33
C GLU A 201 15.92 -2.56 -22.22
N ALA A 202 16.52 -3.35 -21.34
CA ALA A 202 15.83 -3.92 -20.20
C ALA A 202 15.41 -2.82 -19.20
N ALA A 203 16.28 -1.84 -18.95
CA ALA A 203 15.97 -0.67 -18.12
C ALA A 203 14.77 0.11 -18.67
N LEU A 204 14.74 0.38 -19.97
CA LEU A 204 13.65 1.08 -20.63
C LEU A 204 12.33 0.35 -20.52
N ALA A 205 12.33 -0.99 -20.61
CA ALA A 205 11.13 -1.79 -20.43
C ALA A 205 10.54 -1.64 -19.01
N TRP A 206 11.38 -1.67 -17.97
CA TRP A 206 10.93 -1.47 -16.59
C TRP A 206 10.52 -0.03 -16.30
N LEU A 207 11.21 0.97 -16.84
CA LEU A 207 10.81 2.38 -16.73
C LEU A 207 9.43 2.64 -17.33
N ARG A 208 9.09 2.02 -18.47
CA ARG A 208 7.74 2.14 -19.06
C ARG A 208 6.66 1.55 -18.13
N LYS A 209 6.94 0.42 -17.48
CA LYS A 209 6.02 -0.15 -16.47
C LYS A 209 5.85 0.78 -15.26
N ALA A 210 6.96 1.32 -14.73
CA ALA A 210 6.94 2.28 -13.62
C ALA A 210 6.19 3.58 -13.96
N LEU A 211 6.30 4.05 -15.21
CA LEU A 211 5.54 5.20 -15.72
C LEU A 211 4.02 4.92 -15.70
N ALA A 212 3.60 3.74 -16.12
CA ALA A 212 2.19 3.36 -16.20
C ALA A 212 1.55 3.28 -14.80
N GLY A 213 2.25 2.70 -13.81
CA GLY A 213 1.75 2.51 -12.44
C GLY A 213 2.02 3.66 -11.47
N GLY A 214 2.86 4.63 -11.86
CA GLY A 214 3.36 5.67 -10.98
C GLY A 214 2.31 6.70 -10.55
N ASN A 215 2.29 7.05 -9.25
CA ASN A 215 1.47 8.16 -8.77
C ASN A 215 2.16 9.51 -8.98
N LEU A 216 1.39 10.62 -8.85
CA LEU A 216 1.85 11.99 -9.11
C LEU A 216 3.16 12.34 -8.39
N LYS A 217 3.28 12.03 -7.08
CA LYS A 217 4.49 12.33 -6.29
C LYS A 217 5.71 11.59 -6.83
N PHE A 218 5.55 10.30 -7.15
CA PHE A 218 6.61 9.48 -7.74
C PHE A 218 7.03 10.01 -9.10
N LEU A 219 6.07 10.28 -10.00
CA LEU A 219 6.34 10.75 -11.36
C LEU A 219 7.13 12.07 -11.37
N ARG A 220 6.78 13.00 -10.48
CA ARG A 220 7.52 14.27 -10.32
C ARG A 220 8.97 14.06 -9.87
N THR A 221 9.20 13.10 -8.98
CA THR A 221 10.55 12.78 -8.50
C THR A 221 11.35 12.03 -9.56
N ALA A 222 10.75 11.01 -10.17
CA ALA A 222 11.38 10.18 -11.19
C ALA A 222 11.73 10.98 -12.45
N HIS A 223 10.87 11.92 -12.88
CA HIS A 223 11.20 12.86 -13.97
C HIS A 223 12.55 13.54 -13.76
N LYS A 224 12.80 14.08 -12.54
CA LYS A 224 14.05 14.78 -12.23
C LYS A 224 15.26 13.83 -12.30
N ALA A 225 15.12 12.62 -11.79
CA ALA A 225 16.18 11.61 -11.82
C ALA A 225 16.49 11.18 -13.26
N LEU A 226 15.47 10.93 -14.08
CA LEU A 226 15.63 10.57 -15.49
C LEU A 226 16.26 11.70 -16.31
N ALA A 227 15.89 12.96 -16.04
CA ALA A 227 16.49 14.12 -16.74
C ALA A 227 18.00 14.25 -16.49
N ALA A 228 18.49 13.74 -15.37
CA ALA A 228 19.91 13.70 -15.01
C ALA A 228 20.63 12.41 -15.45
N ALA A 229 19.93 11.46 -16.08
CA ALA A 229 20.53 10.19 -16.50
C ALA A 229 21.62 10.40 -17.55
N SER A 230 22.71 9.62 -17.45
CA SER A 230 23.84 9.67 -18.39
C SER A 230 23.45 9.11 -19.76
N ASP A 231 22.68 8.02 -19.79
CA ASP A 231 22.22 7.40 -21.04
C ASP A 231 21.16 8.25 -21.74
N PRO A 232 21.32 8.60 -23.04
CA PRO A 232 20.38 9.44 -23.77
C PRO A 232 18.98 8.83 -23.94
N GLN A 233 18.86 7.52 -24.07
CA GLN A 233 17.58 6.84 -24.26
C GLN A 233 16.79 6.83 -22.93
N VAL A 234 17.47 6.59 -21.81
CA VAL A 234 16.87 6.68 -20.47
C VAL A 234 16.43 8.13 -20.21
N ARG A 235 17.28 9.10 -20.52
CA ARG A 235 16.98 10.54 -20.36
C ARG A 235 15.78 10.98 -21.20
N ALA A 236 15.59 10.42 -22.39
CA ALA A 236 14.45 10.76 -23.25
C ALA A 236 13.09 10.41 -22.63
N LEU A 237 13.03 9.43 -21.69
CA LEU A 237 11.80 9.11 -20.97
C LEU A 237 11.38 10.18 -19.96
N ALA A 238 12.26 11.09 -19.55
CA ALA A 238 11.94 12.13 -18.57
C ALA A 238 10.70 12.95 -18.97
N GLU A 239 10.58 13.27 -20.25
CA GLU A 239 9.45 14.06 -20.77
C GLU A 239 8.12 13.29 -20.65
N ALA A 240 8.10 12.00 -20.92
CA ALA A 240 6.89 11.16 -20.73
C ALA A 240 6.43 11.11 -19.26
N TYR A 241 7.38 11.04 -18.31
CA TYR A 241 7.07 11.11 -16.88
C TYR A 241 6.52 12.49 -16.47
N ARG A 242 7.06 13.57 -17.03
CA ARG A 242 6.55 14.93 -16.81
C ARG A 242 5.12 15.08 -17.32
N GLN A 243 4.85 14.65 -18.55
CA GLN A 243 3.52 14.71 -19.18
C GLN A 243 2.49 13.89 -18.38
N ARG A 244 2.86 12.67 -17.97
CA ARG A 244 1.99 11.85 -17.13
C ARG A 244 1.72 12.50 -15.78
N ALA A 245 2.72 13.14 -15.15
CA ALA A 245 2.51 13.87 -13.92
C ALA A 245 1.54 15.05 -14.08
N VAL A 246 1.59 15.76 -15.22
CA VAL A 246 0.65 16.84 -15.54
C VAL A 246 -0.77 16.29 -15.74
N SER A 247 -0.92 15.13 -16.39
CA SER A 247 -2.25 14.54 -16.61
C SER A 247 -2.93 14.04 -15.33
N LEU A 248 -2.18 13.91 -14.20
CA LEU A 248 -2.70 13.49 -12.90
C LEU A 248 -2.83 14.67 -11.90
N SER A 249 -2.52 15.90 -12.34
CA SER A 249 -2.60 17.12 -11.52
C SER A 249 -3.95 17.77 -11.66
#